data_7cd4bd75e23f64c5edb0ce8df57c62f9
#
_entry.id   7cd4bd75e23f64c5edb0ce8df57c62f9
#
_cell.length_a   1.000
_cell.length_b   1.000
_cell.length_c   1.000
_cell.angle_alpha   90.00
_cell.angle_beta   90.00
_cell.angle_gamma   90.00
#
_symmetry.space_group_name_H-M   'P 1'
#
loop_
_entity.id
_entity.type
_entity.pdbx_description
1 polymer ?
#
loop_
_entity_poly.entity_id
_entity_poly.type
_entity_poly.pdbx_seq_one_letter_code
_entity_poly.pdbx_strand_id
1 'polypeptide(L)'
;KLILHFSLKISGYKNFGNFHETGEEQIFRILKKNRIKNCLDIGAHIGLFSTKLLEKKDLNIIAFEPMKKPFLELKKIEKKEKGRFRCFNIALSNIKGEKEIFFTNPSSQLSSIAVNLNRINFLKEKKIKKRKIKVDTLDNFAKKNKYLFKKKIDFIKIDTEGNDLKVLLGSKEIIKKHRPKFIQVEMNYHYLFSGENLWQFSKFLRDYDVYQIMPFNNGLLKIDPARPENNIFHLSNFIF
;
A
#
# COMPACT_ATOMS: atom_id res chain seq x y z
N LYS A 1 -13.44 27.12 -1.85
CA LYS A 1 -13.17 25.79 -1.26
C LYS A 1 -13.93 24.66 -1.97
N LEU A 2 -15.25 24.84 -2.30
CA LEU A 2 -16.06 23.83 -2.99
C LEU A 2 -15.49 23.47 -4.37
N ILE A 3 -15.19 24.48 -5.19
CA ILE A 3 -14.60 24.29 -6.54
C ILE A 3 -13.27 23.54 -6.44
N LEU A 4 -12.36 23.91 -5.51
CA LEU A 4 -11.10 23.22 -5.31
C LEU A 4 -11.32 21.75 -4.92
N HIS A 5 -12.28 21.48 -4.01
CA HIS A 5 -12.59 20.11 -3.60
C HIS A 5 -13.07 19.27 -4.80
N PHE A 6 -13.96 19.82 -5.58
CA PHE A 6 -14.50 19.16 -6.78
C PHE A 6 -13.41 18.91 -7.83
N SER A 7 -12.59 19.95 -8.13
CA SER A 7 -11.46 19.81 -9.06
C SER A 7 -10.47 18.74 -8.65
N LEU A 8 -10.08 18.70 -7.35
CA LEU A 8 -9.19 17.66 -6.82
C LEU A 8 -9.80 16.26 -7.00
N LYS A 9 -11.11 16.10 -6.73
CA LYS A 9 -11.78 14.80 -6.85
C LYS A 9 -11.81 14.31 -8.31
N ILE A 10 -12.14 15.19 -9.26
CA ILE A 10 -12.12 14.85 -10.70
C ILE A 10 -10.70 14.52 -11.16
N SER A 11 -9.70 15.24 -10.65
CA SER A 11 -8.28 15.03 -10.99
C SER A 11 -7.67 13.81 -10.27
N GLY A 12 -8.46 12.95 -9.64
CA GLY A 12 -7.98 11.72 -9.04
C GLY A 12 -7.43 11.86 -7.62
N TYR A 13 -7.66 12.98 -6.95
CA TYR A 13 -7.24 13.23 -5.57
C TYR A 13 -8.44 13.25 -4.61
N LYS A 14 -8.19 13.07 -3.29
CA LYS A 14 -9.25 12.96 -2.26
C LYS A 14 -10.24 11.82 -2.50
N ASN A 15 -9.75 10.72 -3.02
CA ASN A 15 -10.56 9.56 -3.39
C ASN A 15 -10.81 8.65 -2.19
N PHE A 16 -11.57 9.15 -1.22
CA PHE A 16 -12.05 8.36 -0.09
C PHE A 16 -13.34 7.63 -0.48
N GLY A 17 -13.48 6.38 -0.05
CA GLY A 17 -14.71 5.64 -0.26
C GLY A 17 -14.49 4.15 -0.54
N ASN A 18 -15.45 3.56 -1.25
CA ASN A 18 -15.36 2.17 -1.68
C ASN A 18 -14.47 2.03 -2.94
N PHE A 19 -14.20 0.79 -3.38
CA PHE A 19 -13.32 0.51 -4.52
C PHE A 19 -13.78 1.14 -5.85
N HIS A 20 -15.09 1.38 -6.02
CA HIS A 20 -15.61 2.09 -7.18
C HIS A 20 -15.26 3.58 -7.12
N GLU A 21 -15.49 4.22 -5.97
CA GLU A 21 -15.22 5.63 -5.76
C GLU A 21 -13.72 5.96 -5.82
N THR A 22 -12.86 5.09 -5.30
CA THR A 22 -11.40 5.23 -5.36
C THR A 22 -10.83 4.86 -6.73
N GLY A 23 -11.60 4.19 -7.58
CA GLY A 23 -11.16 3.66 -8.86
C GLY A 23 -10.39 2.33 -8.76
N GLU A 24 -10.15 1.82 -7.56
CA GLU A 24 -9.40 0.57 -7.37
C GLU A 24 -10.10 -0.65 -7.97
N GLU A 25 -11.44 -0.59 -8.18
CA GLU A 25 -12.17 -1.67 -8.84
C GLU A 25 -11.61 -1.99 -10.25
N GLN A 26 -11.12 -0.99 -10.98
CA GLN A 26 -10.49 -1.23 -12.27
C GLN A 26 -9.16 -2.00 -12.14
N ILE A 27 -8.45 -1.87 -11.01
CA ILE A 27 -7.23 -2.63 -10.77
C ILE A 27 -7.54 -4.12 -10.74
N PHE A 28 -8.62 -4.54 -10.08
CA PHE A 28 -9.03 -5.96 -10.08
C PHE A 28 -9.27 -6.49 -11.51
N ARG A 29 -9.86 -5.66 -12.39
CA ARG A 29 -10.06 -5.99 -13.82
C ARG A 29 -8.73 -6.10 -14.57
N ILE A 30 -7.80 -5.16 -14.34
CA ILE A 30 -6.46 -5.16 -14.95
C ILE A 30 -5.68 -6.40 -14.50
N LEU A 31 -5.67 -6.70 -13.20
CA LEU A 31 -4.98 -7.87 -12.65
C LEU A 31 -5.55 -9.18 -13.21
N LYS A 32 -6.88 -9.26 -13.38
CA LYS A 32 -7.55 -10.40 -14.01
C LYS A 32 -7.14 -10.55 -15.48
N LYS A 33 -7.21 -9.47 -16.28
CA LYS A 33 -6.82 -9.44 -17.70
C LYS A 33 -5.36 -9.86 -17.90
N ASN A 34 -4.47 -9.43 -17.00
CA ASN A 34 -3.04 -9.73 -17.05
C ASN A 34 -2.67 -11.08 -16.41
N ARG A 35 -3.64 -11.91 -16.04
CA ARG A 35 -3.44 -13.26 -15.48
C ARG A 35 -2.51 -13.28 -14.26
N ILE A 36 -2.62 -12.25 -13.39
CA ILE A 36 -1.85 -12.17 -12.14
C ILE A 36 -2.22 -13.34 -11.23
N LYS A 37 -1.23 -13.97 -10.60
CA LYS A 37 -1.40 -15.15 -9.75
C LYS A 37 -0.85 -15.00 -8.34
N ASN A 38 0.24 -14.26 -8.15
CA ASN A 38 0.91 -14.13 -6.86
C ASN A 38 1.08 -12.66 -6.51
N CYS A 39 0.49 -12.27 -5.38
CA CYS A 39 0.44 -10.90 -4.92
C CYS A 39 1.08 -10.72 -3.55
N LEU A 40 1.66 -9.56 -3.31
CA LEU A 40 1.97 -9.05 -1.98
C LEU A 40 0.98 -7.94 -1.64
N ASP A 41 0.43 -7.97 -0.41
CA ASP A 41 -0.43 -6.93 0.16
C ASP A 41 0.23 -6.40 1.43
N ILE A 42 0.90 -5.25 1.32
CA ILE A 42 1.74 -4.67 2.37
C ILE A 42 1.00 -3.49 2.98
N GLY A 43 0.60 -3.63 4.25
CA GLY A 43 -0.37 -2.77 4.92
C GLY A 43 -1.80 -3.27 4.70
N ALA A 44 -2.01 -4.58 4.79
CA ALA A 44 -3.26 -5.23 4.40
C ALA A 44 -4.47 -4.87 5.29
N HIS A 45 -4.25 -4.23 6.44
CA HIS A 45 -5.28 -3.87 7.42
C HIS A 45 -6.19 -5.06 7.75
N ILE A 46 -7.51 -4.94 7.63
CA ILE A 46 -8.47 -6.04 7.85
C ILE A 46 -8.65 -6.95 6.62
N GLY A 47 -7.91 -6.71 5.54
CA GLY A 47 -7.87 -7.56 4.36
C GLY A 47 -8.97 -7.34 3.33
N LEU A 48 -9.59 -6.15 3.27
CA LEU A 48 -10.63 -5.86 2.28
C LEU A 48 -10.12 -6.03 0.84
N PHE A 49 -8.97 -5.43 0.53
CA PHE A 49 -8.35 -5.54 -0.79
C PHE A 49 -7.98 -7.00 -1.11
N SER A 50 -7.31 -7.67 -0.19
CA SER A 50 -6.96 -9.09 -0.32
C SER A 50 -8.18 -9.98 -0.52
N THR A 51 -9.27 -9.76 0.23
CA THR A 51 -10.52 -10.54 0.09
C THR A 51 -11.11 -10.37 -1.30
N LYS A 52 -11.11 -9.14 -1.83
CA LYS A 52 -11.60 -8.89 -3.20
C LYS A 52 -10.75 -9.59 -4.26
N LEU A 53 -9.43 -9.60 -4.10
CA LEU A 53 -8.55 -10.35 -5.00
C LEU A 53 -8.78 -11.87 -4.94
N LEU A 54 -9.06 -12.41 -3.75
CA LEU A 54 -9.27 -13.84 -3.53
C LEU A 54 -10.58 -14.40 -4.13
N GLU A 55 -11.51 -13.52 -4.57
CA GLU A 55 -12.64 -13.95 -5.43
C GLU A 55 -12.13 -14.68 -6.68
N LYS A 56 -10.91 -14.38 -7.13
CA LYS A 56 -10.22 -15.12 -8.18
C LYS A 56 -9.55 -16.37 -7.57
N LYS A 57 -10.03 -17.57 -7.97
CA LYS A 57 -9.65 -18.86 -7.37
C LYS A 57 -8.17 -19.25 -7.53
N ASP A 58 -7.48 -18.79 -8.55
CA ASP A 58 -6.09 -19.15 -8.88
C ASP A 58 -5.05 -18.11 -8.38
N LEU A 59 -5.46 -17.21 -7.48
CA LEU A 59 -4.61 -16.15 -6.96
C LEU A 59 -4.12 -16.50 -5.55
N ASN A 60 -2.83 -16.22 -5.29
CA ASN A 60 -2.19 -16.39 -3.98
C ASN A 60 -1.74 -15.03 -3.44
N ILE A 61 -1.88 -14.81 -2.15
CA ILE A 61 -1.51 -13.55 -1.49
C ILE A 61 -0.64 -13.82 -0.28
N ILE A 62 0.40 -13.01 -0.14
CA ILE A 62 1.18 -12.86 1.11
C ILE A 62 0.90 -11.46 1.63
N ALA A 63 0.29 -11.37 2.81
CA ALA A 63 -0.15 -10.12 3.43
C ALA A 63 0.69 -9.78 4.67
N PHE A 64 0.93 -8.47 4.87
CA PHE A 64 1.68 -7.95 6.02
C PHE A 64 0.86 -6.87 6.72
N GLU A 65 0.68 -7.02 8.04
CA GLU A 65 -0.08 -6.06 8.85
C GLU A 65 0.52 -6.01 10.27
N PRO A 66 1.07 -4.86 10.70
CA PRO A 66 1.72 -4.73 11.99
C PRO A 66 0.74 -4.64 13.19
N MET A 67 -0.46 -4.10 12.97
CA MET A 67 -1.42 -3.89 14.06
C MET A 67 -2.13 -5.19 14.40
N LYS A 68 -2.04 -5.60 15.68
CA LYS A 68 -2.55 -6.90 16.14
C LYS A 68 -4.05 -7.10 15.86
N LYS A 69 -4.87 -6.06 16.02
CA LYS A 69 -6.32 -6.20 15.86
C LYS A 69 -6.72 -6.44 14.40
N PRO A 70 -6.28 -5.63 13.41
CA PRO A 70 -6.47 -5.95 11.99
C PRO A 70 -5.83 -7.28 11.58
N PHE A 71 -4.63 -7.61 12.08
CA PHE A 71 -3.98 -8.88 11.80
C PHE A 71 -4.83 -10.10 12.21
N LEU A 72 -5.59 -10.02 13.32
CA LEU A 72 -6.48 -11.11 13.72
C LEU A 72 -7.61 -11.34 12.70
N GLU A 73 -8.09 -10.29 12.01
CA GLU A 73 -9.02 -10.43 10.91
C GLU A 73 -8.38 -11.14 9.71
N LEU A 74 -7.12 -10.80 9.37
CA LEU A 74 -6.36 -11.52 8.34
C LEU A 74 -6.20 -13.01 8.67
N LYS A 75 -6.03 -13.37 9.94
CA LYS A 75 -5.97 -14.78 10.35
C LYS A 75 -7.26 -15.55 10.08
N LYS A 76 -8.42 -14.88 10.15
CA LYS A 76 -9.69 -15.50 9.77
C LYS A 76 -9.73 -15.79 8.26
N ILE A 77 -9.24 -14.85 7.43
CA ILE A 77 -9.12 -15.04 5.98
C ILE A 77 -8.15 -16.19 5.68
N GLU A 78 -6.98 -16.23 6.35
CA GLU A 78 -5.99 -17.30 6.17
C GLU A 78 -6.58 -18.68 6.45
N LYS A 79 -7.37 -18.80 7.52
CA LYS A 79 -8.05 -20.05 7.88
C LYS A 79 -9.06 -20.48 6.80
N LYS A 80 -9.81 -19.53 6.24
CA LYS A 80 -10.81 -19.78 5.19
C LYS A 80 -10.16 -20.17 3.87
N GLU A 81 -9.10 -19.50 3.47
CA GLU A 81 -8.51 -19.58 2.13
C GLU A 81 -7.45 -20.69 1.96
N LYS A 82 -7.28 -21.57 2.93
CA LYS A 82 -6.50 -22.83 2.88
C LYS A 82 -5.27 -22.81 1.96
N GLY A 83 -4.25 -22.02 2.32
CA GLY A 83 -2.97 -22.00 1.61
C GLY A 83 -2.83 -20.96 0.50
N ARG A 84 -3.93 -20.39 -0.01
CA ARG A 84 -3.89 -19.29 -0.99
C ARG A 84 -3.60 -17.92 -0.35
N PHE A 85 -3.86 -17.77 0.93
CA PHE A 85 -3.59 -16.58 1.71
C PHE A 85 -2.66 -16.89 2.87
N ARG A 86 -1.63 -16.09 3.04
CA ARG A 86 -0.71 -16.14 4.18
C ARG A 86 -0.57 -14.74 4.76
N CYS A 87 -0.62 -14.59 6.08
CA CYS A 87 -0.47 -13.27 6.70
C CYS A 87 0.57 -13.27 7.82
N PHE A 88 1.24 -12.13 8.00
CA PHE A 88 2.33 -11.94 8.94
C PHE A 88 2.15 -10.66 9.74
N ASN A 89 2.29 -10.77 11.10
CA ASN A 89 2.16 -9.61 11.99
C ASN A 89 3.51 -8.90 12.13
N ILE A 90 3.86 -8.14 11.11
CA ILE A 90 5.10 -7.39 11.03
C ILE A 90 4.90 -6.19 10.10
N ALA A 91 5.56 -5.08 10.40
CA ALA A 91 5.69 -3.97 9.44
C ALA A 91 6.87 -4.22 8.50
N LEU A 92 6.72 -3.81 7.24
CA LEU A 92 7.85 -3.76 6.31
C LEU A 92 8.34 -2.33 6.17
N SER A 93 9.67 -2.16 6.02
CA SER A 93 10.34 -0.88 5.85
C SER A 93 11.74 -1.12 5.24
N ASN A 94 12.61 -0.09 5.27
CA ASN A 94 14.00 -0.20 4.80
C ASN A 94 14.99 -0.68 5.87
N ILE A 95 14.53 -0.98 7.07
CA ILE A 95 15.37 -1.45 8.19
C ILE A 95 14.76 -2.65 8.89
N LYS A 96 15.59 -3.39 9.64
CA LYS A 96 15.18 -4.45 10.56
C LYS A 96 15.27 -3.96 11.99
N GLY A 97 14.32 -4.33 12.86
CA GLY A 97 14.33 -4.01 14.28
C GLY A 97 12.95 -3.74 14.84
N GLU A 98 12.85 -2.71 15.66
CA GLU A 98 11.59 -2.21 16.23
C GLU A 98 11.41 -0.74 15.89
N LYS A 99 10.17 -0.32 15.71
CA LYS A 99 9.74 1.08 15.57
C LYS A 99 8.49 1.36 16.37
N GLU A 100 8.27 2.60 16.72
CA GLU A 100 6.98 3.07 17.23
C GLU A 100 6.02 3.26 16.07
N ILE A 101 4.82 2.69 16.19
CA ILE A 101 3.69 3.01 15.32
C ILE A 101 2.75 3.96 16.07
N PHE A 102 2.34 5.02 15.40
CA PHE A 102 1.36 6.00 15.91
C PHE A 102 -0.01 5.70 15.33
N PHE A 103 -1.06 5.71 16.16
CA PHE A 103 -2.42 5.38 15.72
C PHE A 103 -3.46 6.06 16.61
N THR A 104 -4.67 6.28 16.07
CA THR A 104 -5.79 6.87 16.82
C THR A 104 -6.56 5.82 17.63
N ASN A 105 -6.80 4.66 17.02
CA ASN A 105 -7.39 3.49 17.69
C ASN A 105 -6.81 2.19 17.12
N PRO A 106 -6.94 1.04 17.83
CA PRO A 106 -6.31 -0.22 17.41
C PRO A 106 -6.78 -0.81 16.07
N SER A 107 -7.86 -0.26 15.49
CA SER A 107 -8.39 -0.63 14.16
C SER A 107 -8.30 0.53 13.18
N SER A 108 -7.52 1.58 13.49
CA SER A 108 -7.41 2.77 12.66
C SER A 108 -6.69 2.45 11.34
N GLN A 109 -7.25 2.91 10.24
CA GLN A 109 -6.53 3.02 8.97
C GLN A 109 -5.44 4.08 9.05
N LEU A 110 -5.61 5.09 9.93
CA LEU A 110 -4.61 6.15 10.19
C LEU A 110 -3.55 5.65 11.19
N SER A 111 -2.71 4.72 10.78
CA SER A 111 -1.60 4.24 11.60
C SER A 111 -0.29 4.31 10.82
N SER A 112 0.70 5.07 11.32
CA SER A 112 1.95 5.31 10.61
C SER A 112 3.17 5.00 11.47
N ILE A 113 4.18 4.39 10.86
CA ILE A 113 5.54 4.26 11.42
C ILE A 113 6.50 5.32 10.85
N ALA A 114 6.10 6.01 9.81
CA ALA A 114 6.90 7.03 9.14
C ALA A 114 6.71 8.40 9.77
N VAL A 115 5.50 8.68 10.25
CA VAL A 115 5.10 10.01 10.71
C VAL A 115 4.59 9.96 12.15
N ASN A 116 5.11 10.82 12.99
CA ASN A 116 4.55 11.07 14.32
C ASN A 116 3.27 11.89 14.17
N LEU A 117 2.12 11.22 14.29
CA LEU A 117 0.80 11.83 14.12
C LEU A 117 0.52 12.99 15.08
N ASN A 118 1.21 13.08 16.24
CA ASN A 118 1.09 14.23 17.16
C ASN A 118 1.60 15.54 16.55
N ARG A 119 2.42 15.49 15.49
CA ARG A 119 2.92 16.68 14.78
C ARG A 119 1.94 17.21 13.73
N ILE A 120 0.83 16.50 13.49
CA ILE A 120 -0.16 16.87 12.49
C ILE A 120 -1.27 17.69 13.15
N ASN A 121 -1.28 19.00 12.93
CA ASN A 121 -2.16 19.95 13.63
C ASN A 121 -3.65 19.60 13.50
N PHE A 122 -4.12 19.17 12.33
CA PHE A 122 -5.54 18.82 12.12
C PHE A 122 -5.95 17.48 12.73
N LEU A 123 -5.00 16.72 13.32
CA LEU A 123 -5.26 15.51 14.10
C LEU A 123 -5.16 15.74 15.61
N LYS A 124 -4.86 16.95 16.08
CA LYS A 124 -4.66 17.27 17.52
C LYS A 124 -5.84 16.91 18.42
N GLU A 125 -7.06 16.97 17.89
CA GLU A 125 -8.28 16.59 18.63
C GLU A 125 -8.41 15.07 18.82
N LYS A 126 -7.64 14.27 18.06
CA LYS A 126 -7.65 12.82 18.16
C LYS A 126 -6.62 12.36 19.19
N LYS A 127 -7.03 11.50 20.12
CA LYS A 127 -6.09 10.88 21.08
C LYS A 127 -5.13 9.95 20.37
N ILE A 128 -3.92 10.43 20.05
CA ILE A 128 -2.87 9.62 19.42
C ILE A 128 -2.23 8.70 20.45
N LYS A 129 -2.14 7.43 20.13
CA LYS A 129 -1.45 6.40 20.89
C LYS A 129 -0.24 5.94 20.12
N LYS A 130 0.72 5.33 20.83
CA LYS A 130 1.90 4.72 20.23
C LYS A 130 2.14 3.31 20.78
N ARG A 131 2.77 2.47 19.99
CA ARG A 131 3.17 1.11 20.36
C ARG A 131 4.45 0.73 19.63
N LYS A 132 5.32 -0.03 20.26
CA LYS A 132 6.44 -0.70 19.59
C LYS A 132 5.94 -1.88 18.76
N ILE A 133 6.42 -1.99 17.54
CA ILE A 133 6.14 -3.09 16.61
C ILE A 133 7.43 -3.59 15.98
N LYS A 134 7.42 -4.86 15.57
CA LYS A 134 8.53 -5.45 14.79
C LYS A 134 8.51 -4.90 13.36
N VAL A 135 9.70 -4.59 12.86
CA VAL A 135 9.94 -4.11 11.49
C VAL A 135 11.00 -4.97 10.85
N ASP A 136 10.83 -5.30 9.57
CA ASP A 136 11.87 -5.98 8.78
C ASP A 136 11.87 -5.40 7.34
N THR A 137 12.87 -5.74 6.55
CA THR A 137 12.82 -5.50 5.11
C THR A 137 12.16 -6.69 4.42
N LEU A 138 11.48 -6.45 3.29
CA LEU A 138 10.92 -7.54 2.50
C LEU A 138 12.02 -8.51 2.04
N ASP A 139 13.18 -7.97 1.66
CA ASP A 139 14.32 -8.77 1.23
C ASP A 139 14.82 -9.72 2.32
N ASN A 140 14.96 -9.23 3.56
CA ASN A 140 15.38 -10.07 4.69
C ASN A 140 14.29 -11.08 5.09
N PHE A 141 13.02 -10.66 5.10
CA PHE A 141 11.89 -11.55 5.34
C PHE A 141 11.86 -12.69 4.30
N ALA A 142 12.05 -12.39 3.02
CA ALA A 142 12.07 -13.37 1.95
C ALA A 142 13.26 -14.34 2.05
N LYS A 143 14.43 -13.84 2.46
CA LYS A 143 15.60 -14.71 2.72
C LYS A 143 15.33 -15.76 3.78
N LYS A 144 14.58 -15.41 4.84
CA LYS A 144 14.19 -16.33 5.93
C LYS A 144 13.04 -17.27 5.55
N ASN A 145 12.19 -16.85 4.61
CA ASN A 145 10.97 -17.55 4.20
C ASN A 145 11.01 -17.92 2.72
N LYS A 146 12.13 -18.46 2.25
CA LYS A 146 12.39 -18.74 0.82
C LYS A 146 11.26 -19.52 0.13
N TYR A 147 10.59 -20.40 0.85
CA TYR A 147 9.51 -21.22 0.31
C TYR A 147 8.29 -20.41 -0.16
N LEU A 148 8.02 -19.24 0.44
CA LEU A 148 6.94 -18.35 0.06
C LEU A 148 7.24 -17.60 -1.26
N PHE A 149 8.52 -17.39 -1.55
CA PHE A 149 9.01 -16.58 -2.68
C PHE A 149 9.62 -17.44 -3.80
N LYS A 150 9.24 -18.73 -3.88
CA LYS A 150 9.63 -19.62 -5.00
C LYS A 150 8.91 -19.27 -6.29
N LYS A 151 7.64 -18.90 -6.22
CA LYS A 151 6.85 -18.47 -7.37
C LYS A 151 7.11 -17.00 -7.66
N LYS A 152 6.99 -16.60 -8.93
CA LYS A 152 7.10 -15.20 -9.34
C LYS A 152 6.03 -14.37 -8.64
N ILE A 153 6.41 -13.23 -8.07
CA ILE A 153 5.49 -12.20 -7.60
C ILE A 153 5.10 -11.34 -8.80
N ASP A 154 3.81 -11.25 -9.07
CA ASP A 154 3.27 -10.55 -10.24
C ASP A 154 2.77 -9.14 -9.91
N PHE A 155 2.31 -8.93 -8.68
CA PHE A 155 1.72 -7.69 -8.19
C PHE A 155 2.12 -7.40 -6.75
N ILE A 156 2.42 -6.14 -6.45
CA ILE A 156 2.68 -5.65 -5.09
C ILE A 156 1.76 -4.45 -4.83
N LYS A 157 0.92 -4.52 -3.79
CA LYS A 157 0.26 -3.34 -3.21
C LYS A 157 1.04 -2.91 -1.98
N ILE A 158 1.30 -1.62 -1.87
CA ILE A 158 1.91 -0.99 -0.70
C ILE A 158 0.99 0.14 -0.26
N ASP A 159 0.56 0.08 1.00
CA ASP A 159 -0.35 1.03 1.62
C ASP A 159 -0.03 1.09 3.11
N THR A 160 1.01 1.85 3.44
CA THR A 160 1.63 1.86 4.77
C THR A 160 1.67 3.24 5.40
N GLU A 161 0.77 4.11 4.93
CA GLU A 161 0.51 5.43 5.52
C GLU A 161 1.78 6.28 5.67
N GLY A 162 2.46 6.50 4.53
CA GLY A 162 3.65 7.34 4.40
C GLY A 162 4.98 6.62 4.62
N ASN A 163 5.00 5.27 4.63
CA ASN A 163 6.24 4.48 4.72
C ASN A 163 6.53 3.70 3.43
N ASP A 164 5.77 3.90 2.37
CA ASP A 164 5.77 3.07 1.16
C ASP A 164 7.09 3.14 0.40
N LEU A 165 7.71 4.31 0.29
CA LEU A 165 9.03 4.43 -0.32
C LEU A 165 10.09 3.64 0.48
N LYS A 166 10.00 3.62 1.81
CA LYS A 166 10.89 2.82 2.65
C LYS A 166 10.65 1.32 2.47
N VAL A 167 9.39 0.91 2.26
CA VAL A 167 9.07 -0.48 1.88
C VAL A 167 9.73 -0.84 0.56
N LEU A 168 9.63 0.00 -0.47
CA LEU A 168 10.30 -0.21 -1.75
C LEU A 168 11.82 -0.32 -1.59
N LEU A 169 12.44 0.60 -0.81
CA LEU A 169 13.86 0.57 -0.51
C LEU A 169 14.31 -0.72 0.20
N GLY A 170 13.44 -1.32 1.02
CA GLY A 170 13.66 -2.61 1.68
C GLY A 170 13.28 -3.83 0.84
N SER A 171 12.88 -3.62 -0.43
CA SER A 171 12.37 -4.66 -1.34
C SER A 171 13.17 -4.79 -2.63
N LYS A 172 14.37 -4.20 -2.68
CA LYS A 172 15.20 -4.08 -3.91
C LYS A 172 15.44 -5.42 -4.58
N GLU A 173 15.88 -6.42 -3.81
CA GLU A 173 16.21 -7.74 -4.33
C GLU A 173 14.96 -8.50 -4.81
N ILE A 174 13.86 -8.38 -4.08
CA ILE A 174 12.58 -8.99 -4.47
C ILE A 174 12.06 -8.36 -5.76
N ILE A 175 12.06 -7.03 -5.88
CA ILE A 175 11.61 -6.33 -7.08
C ILE A 175 12.50 -6.70 -8.27
N LYS A 176 13.82 -6.66 -8.11
CA LYS A 176 14.80 -7.03 -9.16
C LYS A 176 14.62 -8.49 -9.62
N LYS A 177 14.45 -9.42 -8.67
CA LYS A 177 14.30 -10.86 -8.94
C LYS A 177 13.00 -11.20 -9.62
N HIS A 178 11.87 -10.68 -9.09
CA HIS A 178 10.53 -11.08 -9.54
C HIS A 178 10.01 -10.20 -10.67
N ARG A 179 10.48 -8.94 -10.79
CA ARG A 179 10.02 -7.96 -11.79
C ARG A 179 8.49 -7.96 -11.86
N PRO A 180 7.80 -7.53 -10.77
CA PRO A 180 6.35 -7.50 -10.74
C PRO A 180 5.81 -6.78 -11.98
N LYS A 181 4.68 -7.23 -12.51
CA LYS A 181 4.05 -6.52 -13.64
C LYS A 181 3.50 -5.17 -13.22
N PHE A 182 3.04 -5.08 -11.97
CA PHE A 182 2.47 -3.86 -11.42
C PHE A 182 2.86 -3.70 -9.95
N ILE A 183 3.07 -2.46 -9.55
CA ILE A 183 3.28 -2.04 -8.16
C ILE A 183 2.32 -0.90 -7.89
N GLN A 184 1.36 -1.09 -6.97
CA GLN A 184 0.43 -0.05 -6.55
C GLN A 184 0.93 0.58 -5.25
N VAL A 185 0.88 1.91 -5.17
CA VAL A 185 1.17 2.68 -3.95
C VAL A 185 0.02 3.66 -3.69
N GLU A 186 -0.25 3.92 -2.40
CA GLU A 186 -1.15 4.99 -2.00
C GLU A 186 -0.34 6.21 -1.55
N MET A 187 -0.67 7.37 -2.06
CA MET A 187 -0.13 8.63 -1.58
C MET A 187 -1.20 9.47 -0.91
N ASN A 188 -0.85 10.06 0.23
CA ASN A 188 -1.74 10.89 1.02
C ASN A 188 -0.96 11.99 1.78
N TYR A 189 -1.61 12.69 2.70
CA TYR A 189 -0.99 13.78 3.46
C TYR A 189 0.19 13.36 4.35
N HIS A 190 0.37 12.06 4.67
CA HIS A 190 1.52 11.61 5.45
C HIS A 190 2.85 11.93 4.74
N TYR A 191 2.84 11.97 3.40
CA TYR A 191 4.02 12.27 2.59
C TYR A 191 4.50 13.71 2.72
N LEU A 192 3.61 14.66 3.03
CA LEU A 192 3.99 16.02 3.37
C LEU A 192 4.91 16.05 4.62
N PHE A 193 4.67 15.13 5.57
CA PHE A 193 5.42 15.07 6.83
C PHE A 193 6.60 14.11 6.79
N SER A 194 6.59 13.09 5.92
CA SER A 194 7.74 12.20 5.71
C SER A 194 8.78 12.80 4.77
N GLY A 195 8.43 13.83 3.99
CA GLY A 195 9.31 14.47 3.02
C GLY A 195 9.50 13.65 1.73
N GLU A 196 8.62 12.69 1.47
CA GLU A 196 8.66 11.84 0.30
C GLU A 196 7.63 12.31 -0.73
N ASN A 197 7.85 12.04 -2.02
CA ASN A 197 6.96 12.44 -3.11
C ASN A 197 7.00 11.43 -4.27
N LEU A 198 6.06 11.53 -5.21
CA LEU A 198 5.90 10.59 -6.31
C LEU A 198 7.12 10.51 -7.22
N TRP A 199 7.85 11.61 -7.39
CA TRP A 199 9.08 11.64 -8.19
C TRP A 199 10.17 10.74 -7.59
N GLN A 200 10.30 10.68 -6.26
CA GLN A 200 11.25 9.76 -5.60
C GLN A 200 10.86 8.30 -5.82
N PHE A 201 9.57 7.98 -5.83
CA PHE A 201 9.09 6.63 -6.19
C PHE A 201 9.47 6.27 -7.62
N SER A 202 9.24 7.16 -8.58
CA SER A 202 9.58 6.91 -9.99
C SER A 202 11.08 6.78 -10.22
N LYS A 203 11.90 7.51 -9.49
CA LYS A 203 13.38 7.33 -9.53
C LYS A 203 13.81 5.94 -9.06
N PHE A 204 13.13 5.40 -8.05
CA PHE A 204 13.39 4.05 -7.58
C PHE A 204 12.86 3.00 -8.56
N LEU A 205 11.67 3.21 -9.14
CA LEU A 205 10.99 2.33 -10.09
C LEU A 205 11.16 2.80 -11.54
N ARG A 206 12.38 3.22 -11.93
CA ARG A 206 12.69 3.85 -13.22
C ARG A 206 12.35 3.02 -14.46
N ASP A 207 12.18 1.71 -14.31
CA ASP A 207 11.83 0.79 -15.39
C ASP A 207 10.30 0.67 -15.57
N TYR A 208 9.51 1.43 -14.80
CA TYR A 208 8.06 1.43 -14.83
C TYR A 208 7.51 2.78 -15.30
N ASP A 209 6.47 2.75 -16.11
CA ASP A 209 5.61 3.90 -16.35
C ASP A 209 4.71 4.17 -15.14
N VAL A 210 4.38 5.43 -14.89
CA VAL A 210 3.53 5.83 -13.76
C VAL A 210 2.14 6.20 -14.24
N TYR A 211 1.13 5.59 -13.63
CA TYR A 211 -0.27 5.89 -13.89
C TYR A 211 -0.99 6.25 -12.60
N GLN A 212 -1.79 7.29 -12.63
CA GLN A 212 -2.75 7.60 -11.58
C GLN A 212 -4.04 6.78 -11.80
N ILE A 213 -4.56 6.20 -10.73
CA ILE A 213 -5.84 5.48 -10.76
C ILE A 213 -6.96 6.50 -10.63
N MET A 214 -7.75 6.66 -11.71
CA MET A 214 -8.82 7.65 -11.74
C MET A 214 -10.07 7.15 -11.02
N PRO A 215 -10.79 8.03 -10.27
CA PRO A 215 -11.99 7.67 -9.55
C PRO A 215 -13.11 7.19 -10.48
N PHE A 216 -14.11 6.52 -9.91
CA PHE A 216 -15.29 6.04 -10.62
C PHE A 216 -14.99 5.16 -11.84
N ASN A 217 -13.87 4.43 -11.79
CA ASN A 217 -13.41 3.56 -12.89
C ASN A 217 -13.13 4.27 -14.22
N ASN A 218 -12.79 5.57 -14.18
CA ASN A 218 -12.47 6.37 -15.37
C ASN A 218 -11.10 6.03 -16.00
N GLY A 219 -10.52 4.89 -15.67
CA GLY A 219 -9.30 4.40 -16.30
C GLY A 219 -8.03 4.75 -15.53
N LEU A 220 -6.91 4.58 -16.21
CA LEU A 220 -5.58 4.95 -15.74
C LEU A 220 -5.10 6.15 -16.54
N LEU A 221 -4.68 7.20 -15.85
CA LEU A 221 -4.07 8.37 -16.46
C LEU A 221 -2.54 8.24 -16.38
N LYS A 222 -1.86 8.12 -17.52
CA LYS A 222 -0.39 8.19 -17.55
C LYS A 222 0.05 9.60 -17.15
N ILE A 223 0.94 9.69 -16.19
CA ILE A 223 1.41 10.97 -15.66
C ILE A 223 2.93 11.07 -15.68
N ASP A 224 3.43 12.31 -15.70
CA ASP A 224 4.83 12.61 -15.48
C ASP A 224 5.05 12.90 -13.97
N PRO A 225 5.72 12.01 -13.22
CA PRO A 225 5.92 12.19 -11.78
C PRO A 225 6.82 13.38 -11.42
N ALA A 226 7.54 13.97 -12.38
CA ALA A 226 8.37 15.15 -12.15
C ALA A 226 7.57 16.46 -12.10
N ARG A 227 6.33 16.45 -12.59
CA ARG A 227 5.49 17.66 -12.59
C ARG A 227 4.91 17.95 -11.20
N PRO A 228 4.96 19.20 -10.71
CA PRO A 228 4.42 19.58 -9.41
C PRO A 228 2.94 19.23 -9.21
N GLU A 229 2.13 19.39 -10.26
CA GLU A 229 0.70 19.08 -10.24
C GLU A 229 0.37 17.60 -10.02
N ASN A 230 1.36 16.71 -10.18
CA ASN A 230 1.25 15.28 -9.92
C ASN A 230 1.81 14.88 -8.53
N ASN A 231 2.29 15.85 -7.75
CA ASN A 231 2.82 15.66 -6.40
C ASN A 231 1.95 16.33 -5.33
N ILE A 232 0.63 16.13 -5.44
CA ILE A 232 -0.36 16.70 -4.51
C ILE A 232 -0.53 15.74 -3.32
N PHE A 233 -0.32 16.24 -2.09
CA PHE A 233 -0.41 15.46 -0.85
C PHE A 233 -1.86 15.23 -0.39
N HIS A 234 -2.71 14.81 -1.31
CA HIS A 234 -4.05 14.30 -1.05
C HIS A 234 -4.11 12.83 -1.47
N LEU A 235 -5.02 12.09 -0.82
CA LEU A 235 -5.20 10.66 -1.08
C LEU A 235 -5.42 10.41 -2.57
N SER A 236 -4.55 9.61 -3.15
CA SER A 236 -4.61 9.13 -4.52
C SER A 236 -3.83 7.81 -4.64
N ASN A 237 -4.28 6.93 -5.51
CA ASN A 237 -3.61 5.68 -5.79
C ASN A 237 -2.86 5.77 -7.12
N PHE A 238 -1.63 5.24 -7.13
CA PHE A 238 -0.77 5.18 -8.30
C PHE A 238 -0.36 3.75 -8.59
N ILE A 239 -0.19 3.43 -9.87
CA ILE A 239 0.30 2.12 -10.32
C ILE A 239 1.49 2.31 -11.25
N PHE A 240 2.50 1.52 -10.99
CA PHE A 240 3.74 1.43 -11.73
C PHE A 240 3.78 0.12 -12.53
#